data_49e77d11ccc6fc40c51b054a2d04c48e
#
_entry.id   49e77d11ccc6fc40c51b054a2d04c48e
#
_cell.length_a   1.000
_cell.length_b   1.000
_cell.length_c   1.000
_cell.angle_alpha   90.00
_cell.angle_beta   90.00
_cell.angle_gamma   90.00
#
_symmetry.space_group_name_H-M   'P 1'
#
loop_
_entity.id
_entity.type
_entity.pdbx_description
1 polymer ?
#
loop_
_entity_poly.entity_id
_entity_poly.type
_entity_poly.pdbx_seq_one_letter_code
_entity_poly.pdbx_strand_id
1 'polypeptide(L)'
;MTDDSRFSVLAAPGVRGLQPYVPGKSIEALEREYGVSDTLKLASNENPLGPPDGALAAIRAGASDLHLYPDGTGHELKLALAERHGVQPEQITLGNGSNELLVLLAETFLTPADEAVYDAHAFLVYALAVQEASAIARVASSLSPAHPDQPLGHDPTALIQCCNDQTRLMYVANPNNP
;
A
#
# COMPACT_ATOMS: atom_id res chain seq x y z
N MET A 1 13.81 -16.98 20.47
CA MET A 1 14.86 -16.24 19.83
C MET A 1 15.95 -17.28 19.56
N THR A 2 16.32 -17.68 18.41
CA THR A 2 16.17 -17.23 17.08
C THR A 2 16.91 -18.21 16.22
N ASP A 3 16.19 -18.91 15.55
CA ASP A 3 16.80 -19.61 14.44
C ASP A 3 17.05 -18.52 13.37
N ASP A 4 18.28 -18.11 13.27
CA ASP A 4 18.78 -17.45 12.09
C ASP A 4 18.78 -18.52 11.01
N SER A 5 17.57 -18.81 10.54
CA SER A 5 17.35 -19.96 9.71
C SER A 5 18.25 -19.79 8.49
N ARG A 6 18.95 -20.85 8.11
CA ARG A 6 19.80 -20.82 6.90
C ARG A 6 19.05 -20.33 5.66
N PHE A 7 17.73 -20.15 5.72
CA PHE A 7 16.89 -19.53 4.70
C PHE A 7 17.00 -18.01 4.73
N SER A 8 17.16 -17.36 5.89
CA SER A 8 17.33 -15.91 5.95
C SER A 8 18.60 -15.45 5.23
N VAL A 9 19.64 -16.27 5.24
CA VAL A 9 20.90 -16.00 4.52
C VAL A 9 20.70 -16.04 3.00
N LEU A 10 19.73 -16.82 2.51
CA LEU A 10 19.40 -16.94 1.09
C LEU A 10 18.48 -15.83 0.59
N ALA A 11 17.84 -15.11 1.50
CA ALA A 11 16.95 -14.00 1.14
C ALA A 11 17.73 -12.85 0.48
N ALA A 12 17.05 -12.08 -0.37
CA ALA A 12 17.60 -10.85 -0.94
C ALA A 12 18.03 -9.88 0.18
N PRO A 13 19.08 -9.08 -0.04
CA PRO A 13 19.61 -8.18 1.01
C PRO A 13 18.56 -7.28 1.66
N GLY A 14 17.67 -6.68 0.89
CA GLY A 14 16.61 -5.80 1.38
C GLY A 14 15.56 -6.51 2.23
N VAL A 15 15.33 -7.81 1.99
CA VAL A 15 14.37 -8.61 2.77
C VAL A 15 14.95 -9.02 4.13
N ARG A 16 16.28 -9.12 4.24
CA ARG A 16 16.93 -9.45 5.51
C ARG A 16 16.70 -8.33 6.53
N GLY A 17 16.06 -8.65 7.64
CA GLY A 17 15.75 -7.68 8.69
C GLY A 17 14.54 -6.79 8.41
N LEU A 18 13.82 -7.01 7.30
CA LEU A 18 12.55 -6.35 7.03
C LEU A 18 11.56 -6.69 8.15
N GLN A 19 10.98 -5.66 8.75
CA GLN A 19 9.92 -5.84 9.75
C GLN A 19 8.57 -5.91 9.03
N PRO A 20 7.85 -7.03 9.11
CA PRO A 20 6.56 -7.15 8.45
C PRO A 20 5.59 -6.04 8.90
N TYR A 21 4.79 -5.55 7.97
CA TYR A 21 3.67 -4.67 8.31
C TYR A 21 2.72 -5.40 9.26
N VAL A 22 2.48 -4.80 10.42
CA VAL A 22 1.52 -5.33 11.39
C VAL A 22 0.19 -4.59 11.19
N PRO A 23 -0.84 -5.23 10.61
CA PRO A 23 -2.14 -4.61 10.44
C PRO A 23 -2.82 -4.34 11.78
N GLY A 24 -3.80 -3.46 11.78
CA GLY A 24 -4.64 -3.22 12.95
C GLY A 24 -5.29 -4.53 13.44
N LYS A 25 -5.37 -4.69 14.78
CA LYS A 25 -5.95 -5.89 15.42
C LYS A 25 -7.41 -6.10 14.98
N SER A 26 -7.80 -7.33 14.68
CA SER A 26 -9.21 -7.64 14.39
C SER A 26 -10.06 -7.57 15.66
N ILE A 27 -11.38 -7.39 15.48
CA ILE A 27 -12.33 -7.36 16.61
C ILE A 27 -12.22 -8.65 17.42
N GLU A 28 -12.22 -9.80 16.73
CA GLU A 28 -12.17 -11.12 17.38
C GLU A 28 -10.86 -11.35 18.15
N ALA A 29 -9.74 -10.81 17.63
CA ALA A 29 -8.46 -10.90 18.33
C ALA A 29 -8.45 -10.04 19.59
N LEU A 30 -9.05 -8.84 19.53
CA LEU A 30 -9.19 -7.94 20.68
C LEU A 30 -10.10 -8.55 21.74
N GLU A 31 -11.26 -9.06 21.34
CA GLU A 31 -12.24 -9.69 22.25
C GLU A 31 -11.64 -10.89 22.97
N ARG A 32 -10.90 -11.75 22.26
CA ARG A 32 -10.20 -12.89 22.88
C ARG A 32 -9.13 -12.47 23.89
N GLU A 33 -8.40 -11.41 23.59
CA GLU A 33 -7.28 -10.94 24.43
C GLU A 33 -7.78 -10.28 25.72
N TYR A 34 -8.83 -9.47 25.62
CA TYR A 34 -9.32 -8.66 26.74
C TYR A 34 -10.59 -9.22 27.40
N GLY A 35 -11.18 -10.27 26.84
CA GLY A 35 -12.42 -10.87 27.38
C GLY A 35 -13.63 -9.94 27.29
N VAL A 36 -13.63 -9.03 26.32
CA VAL A 36 -14.71 -8.06 26.06
C VAL A 36 -15.59 -8.55 24.92
N SER A 37 -16.80 -8.00 24.81
CA SER A 37 -17.72 -8.21 23.69
C SER A 37 -18.31 -6.88 23.25
N ASP A 38 -18.94 -6.87 22.09
CA ASP A 38 -19.58 -5.68 21.52
C ASP A 38 -18.57 -4.53 21.25
N THR A 39 -17.45 -4.89 20.68
CA THR A 39 -16.35 -3.98 20.42
C THR A 39 -16.58 -3.17 19.14
N LEU A 40 -16.42 -1.85 19.20
CA LEU A 40 -16.43 -0.97 18.05
C LEU A 40 -15.00 -0.73 17.53
N LYS A 41 -14.73 -1.13 16.28
CA LYS A 41 -13.46 -0.88 15.62
C LYS A 41 -13.48 0.46 14.90
N LEU A 42 -12.60 1.37 15.31
CA LEU A 42 -12.40 2.69 14.70
C LEU A 42 -11.06 2.81 13.97
N ALA A 43 -10.41 1.67 13.69
CA ALA A 43 -9.11 1.59 13.03
C ALA A 43 -9.21 0.98 11.63
N SER A 44 -8.11 1.05 10.85
CA SER A 44 -7.93 0.41 9.55
C SER A 44 -8.73 1.04 8.39
N ASN A 45 -9.31 2.22 8.56
CA ASN A 45 -10.06 2.94 7.53
C ASN A 45 -11.17 2.09 6.87
N GLU A 46 -11.77 1.18 7.64
CA GLU A 46 -12.86 0.34 7.18
C GLU A 46 -14.16 1.15 7.03
N ASN A 47 -14.97 0.81 6.01
CA ASN A 47 -16.26 1.46 5.81
C ASN A 47 -17.32 0.89 6.77
N PRO A 48 -17.77 1.65 7.79
CA PRO A 48 -18.74 1.15 8.77
C PRO A 48 -20.15 0.91 8.17
N LEU A 49 -20.44 1.45 6.98
CA LEU A 49 -21.72 1.26 6.29
C LEU A 49 -21.80 -0.11 5.58
N GLY A 50 -20.69 -0.81 5.49
CA GLY A 50 -20.61 -2.08 4.74
C GLY A 50 -20.65 -1.91 3.22
N PRO A 51 -20.77 -3.02 2.49
CA PRO A 51 -20.84 -3.02 1.04
C PRO A 51 -22.23 -2.60 0.53
N PRO A 52 -22.35 -1.93 -0.62
CA PRO A 52 -23.63 -1.63 -1.23
C PRO A 52 -24.36 -2.91 -1.69
N ASP A 53 -25.68 -2.87 -1.70
CA ASP A 53 -26.54 -4.01 -2.08
C ASP A 53 -26.21 -4.58 -3.47
N GLY A 54 -25.87 -3.72 -4.44
CA GLY A 54 -25.46 -4.13 -5.77
C GLY A 54 -24.19 -4.98 -5.77
N ALA A 55 -23.21 -4.67 -4.93
CA ALA A 55 -22.00 -5.48 -4.79
C ALA A 55 -22.31 -6.85 -4.18
N LEU A 56 -23.15 -6.90 -3.15
CA LEU A 56 -23.61 -8.16 -2.56
C LEU A 56 -24.38 -9.03 -3.55
N ALA A 57 -25.22 -8.42 -4.37
CA ALA A 57 -25.97 -9.14 -5.42
C ALA A 57 -25.02 -9.72 -6.47
N ALA A 58 -24.03 -8.95 -6.93
CA ALA A 58 -23.02 -9.41 -7.90
C ALA A 58 -22.18 -10.58 -7.36
N ILE A 59 -21.73 -10.49 -6.09
CA ILE A 59 -20.98 -11.57 -5.44
C ILE A 59 -21.82 -12.86 -5.38
N ARG A 60 -23.10 -12.76 -4.99
CA ARG A 60 -24.00 -13.93 -4.94
C ARG A 60 -24.22 -14.55 -6.33
N ALA A 61 -24.37 -13.71 -7.35
CA ALA A 61 -24.57 -14.19 -8.73
C ALA A 61 -23.31 -14.88 -9.28
N GLY A 62 -22.11 -14.37 -8.97
CA GLY A 62 -20.85 -14.95 -9.44
C GLY A 62 -20.36 -16.15 -8.62
N ALA A 63 -21.00 -16.47 -7.50
CA ALA A 63 -20.52 -17.53 -6.60
C ALA A 63 -20.50 -18.93 -7.24
N SER A 64 -21.37 -19.22 -8.20
CA SER A 64 -21.40 -20.50 -8.94
C SER A 64 -20.19 -20.71 -9.84
N ASP A 65 -19.51 -19.62 -10.24
CA ASP A 65 -18.45 -19.63 -11.25
C ASP A 65 -17.04 -19.55 -10.64
N LEU A 66 -16.95 -19.58 -9.31
CA LEU A 66 -15.67 -19.50 -8.57
C LEU A 66 -14.68 -20.62 -8.91
N HIS A 67 -15.11 -21.70 -9.55
CA HIS A 67 -14.26 -22.78 -10.02
C HIS A 67 -13.58 -22.48 -11.37
N LEU A 68 -13.92 -21.37 -12.02
CA LEU A 68 -13.30 -20.88 -13.26
C LEU A 68 -12.26 -19.81 -12.97
N TYR A 69 -11.21 -19.75 -13.77
CA TYR A 69 -10.28 -18.63 -13.73
C TYR A 69 -10.97 -17.36 -14.24
N PRO A 70 -10.78 -16.22 -13.58
CA PRO A 70 -11.21 -14.94 -14.13
C PRO A 70 -10.38 -14.56 -15.36
N ASP A 71 -10.89 -13.59 -16.13
CA ASP A 71 -10.12 -12.96 -17.20
C ASP A 71 -8.86 -12.29 -16.62
N GLY A 72 -7.68 -12.83 -16.95
CA GLY A 72 -6.39 -12.34 -16.48
C GLY A 72 -6.05 -10.93 -16.93
N THR A 73 -6.74 -10.39 -17.95
CA THR A 73 -6.55 -9.00 -18.41
C THR A 73 -7.39 -8.00 -17.62
N GLY A 74 -8.45 -8.46 -16.95
CA GLY A 74 -9.43 -7.63 -16.27
C GLY A 74 -10.16 -6.67 -17.20
N HIS A 75 -10.44 -7.10 -18.45
CA HIS A 75 -10.97 -6.26 -19.51
C HIS A 75 -12.19 -5.45 -19.10
N GLU A 76 -13.25 -6.12 -18.62
CA GLU A 76 -14.51 -5.47 -18.22
C GLU A 76 -14.30 -4.46 -17.07
N LEU A 77 -13.47 -4.81 -16.10
CA LEU A 77 -13.14 -3.90 -14.99
C LEU A 77 -12.39 -2.67 -15.49
N LYS A 78 -11.41 -2.85 -16.39
CA LYS A 78 -10.67 -1.73 -16.98
C LYS A 78 -11.57 -0.82 -17.80
N LEU A 79 -12.50 -1.36 -18.57
CA LEU A 79 -13.48 -0.55 -19.31
C LEU A 79 -14.35 0.29 -18.38
N ALA A 80 -14.91 -0.32 -17.34
CA ALA A 80 -15.73 0.39 -16.36
C ALA A 80 -14.96 1.48 -15.61
N LEU A 81 -13.71 1.22 -15.23
CA LEU A 81 -12.84 2.21 -14.59
C LEU A 81 -12.44 3.33 -15.55
N ALA A 82 -12.13 2.99 -16.81
CA ALA A 82 -11.78 3.97 -17.84
C ALA A 82 -12.92 4.94 -18.11
N GLU A 83 -14.14 4.45 -18.25
CA GLU A 83 -15.35 5.29 -18.40
C GLU A 83 -15.54 6.19 -17.18
N ARG A 84 -15.44 5.62 -15.97
CA ARG A 84 -15.65 6.36 -14.72
C ARG A 84 -14.64 7.49 -14.51
N HIS A 85 -13.38 7.28 -14.89
CA HIS A 85 -12.28 8.21 -14.63
C HIS A 85 -11.89 9.06 -15.85
N GLY A 86 -12.49 8.83 -17.03
CA GLY A 86 -12.18 9.56 -18.25
C GLY A 86 -10.77 9.31 -18.78
N VAL A 87 -10.26 8.08 -18.61
CA VAL A 87 -8.94 7.62 -19.07
C VAL A 87 -9.08 6.47 -20.07
N GLN A 88 -7.99 6.07 -20.73
CA GLN A 88 -7.99 4.90 -21.60
C GLN A 88 -7.74 3.61 -20.78
N PRO A 89 -8.29 2.45 -21.19
CA PRO A 89 -8.06 1.16 -20.49
C PRO A 89 -6.58 0.81 -20.34
N GLU A 90 -5.74 1.19 -21.32
CA GLU A 90 -4.29 0.96 -21.33
C GLU A 90 -3.55 1.76 -20.26
N GLN A 91 -4.18 2.81 -19.72
CA GLN A 91 -3.64 3.62 -18.64
C GLN A 91 -3.97 3.03 -17.26
N ILE A 92 -4.62 1.86 -17.20
CA ILE A 92 -5.05 1.22 -15.96
C ILE A 92 -4.26 -0.06 -15.73
N THR A 93 -3.59 -0.14 -14.59
CA THR A 93 -2.99 -1.36 -14.06
C THR A 93 -3.82 -1.83 -12.85
N LEU A 94 -4.13 -3.12 -12.83
CA LEU A 94 -4.90 -3.75 -11.76
C LEU A 94 -3.99 -4.54 -10.81
N GLY A 95 -4.40 -4.63 -9.56
CA GLY A 95 -3.72 -5.43 -8.53
C GLY A 95 -4.69 -5.78 -7.40
N ASN A 96 -4.25 -6.64 -6.48
CA ASN A 96 -5.00 -7.02 -5.28
C ASN A 96 -4.90 -5.90 -4.22
N GLY A 97 -5.56 -4.78 -4.51
CA GLY A 97 -5.47 -3.55 -3.75
C GLY A 97 -4.22 -2.72 -4.10
N SER A 98 -4.19 -1.48 -3.59
CA SER A 98 -3.09 -0.55 -3.85
C SER A 98 -1.74 -1.02 -3.29
N ASN A 99 -1.76 -1.81 -2.22
CA ASN A 99 -0.54 -2.31 -1.60
C ASN A 99 0.32 -3.13 -2.56
N GLU A 100 -0.29 -4.07 -3.30
CA GLU A 100 0.41 -4.84 -4.33
C GLU A 100 0.97 -3.94 -5.43
N LEU A 101 0.21 -2.94 -5.87
CA LEU A 101 0.67 -2.01 -6.90
C LEU A 101 1.89 -1.19 -6.45
N LEU A 102 1.95 -0.79 -5.18
CA LEU A 102 3.11 -0.07 -4.62
C LEU A 102 4.37 -0.94 -4.64
N VAL A 103 4.25 -2.22 -4.28
CA VAL A 103 5.35 -3.19 -4.34
C VAL A 103 5.78 -3.44 -5.78
N LEU A 104 4.82 -3.70 -6.70
CA LEU A 104 5.11 -3.92 -8.12
C LEU A 104 5.81 -2.72 -8.77
N LEU A 105 5.46 -1.48 -8.38
CA LEU A 105 6.16 -0.28 -8.84
C LEU A 105 7.61 -0.26 -8.36
N ALA A 106 7.86 -0.58 -7.09
CA ALA A 106 9.23 -0.66 -6.57
C ALA A 106 10.04 -1.74 -7.30
N GLU A 107 9.50 -2.95 -7.44
CA GLU A 107 10.16 -4.07 -8.13
C GLU A 107 10.43 -3.78 -9.62
N THR A 108 9.55 -2.99 -10.27
CA THR A 108 9.68 -2.67 -11.69
C THR A 108 10.73 -1.61 -11.96
N PHE A 109 10.83 -0.59 -11.10
CA PHE A 109 11.62 0.62 -11.39
C PHE A 109 12.86 0.79 -10.52
N LEU A 110 13.03 -0.02 -9.47
CA LEU A 110 14.14 0.13 -8.53
C LEU A 110 15.11 -1.06 -8.59
N THR A 111 16.38 -0.72 -8.55
CA THR A 111 17.49 -1.63 -8.30
C THR A 111 18.24 -1.16 -7.05
N PRO A 112 19.22 -1.92 -6.50
CA PRO A 112 20.01 -1.46 -5.36
C PRO A 112 20.81 -0.16 -5.58
N ALA A 113 20.96 0.27 -6.84
CA ALA A 113 21.63 1.53 -7.19
C ALA A 113 20.68 2.72 -7.32
N ASP A 114 19.37 2.48 -7.31
CA ASP A 114 18.36 3.51 -7.51
C ASP A 114 17.81 4.03 -6.19
N GLU A 115 17.21 5.20 -6.25
CA GLU A 115 16.62 5.89 -5.10
C GLU A 115 15.12 6.07 -5.28
N ALA A 116 14.38 5.97 -4.15
CA ALA A 116 12.98 6.34 -4.07
C ALA A 116 12.76 7.40 -3.00
N VAL A 117 11.93 8.40 -3.31
CA VAL A 117 11.59 9.53 -2.44
C VAL A 117 10.19 9.34 -1.89
N TYR A 118 10.03 9.58 -0.59
CA TYR A 118 8.73 9.65 0.09
C TYR A 118 8.83 10.48 1.37
N ASP A 119 7.69 10.91 1.90
CA ASP A 119 7.62 11.74 3.12
C ASP A 119 7.80 10.91 4.39
N ALA A 120 8.37 11.51 5.45
CA ALA A 120 8.62 10.86 6.73
C ALA A 120 7.36 10.34 7.44
N HIS A 121 6.20 10.97 7.20
CA HIS A 121 4.91 10.56 7.75
C HIS A 121 4.00 9.92 6.69
N ALA A 122 4.59 9.37 5.63
CA ALA A 122 3.87 8.65 4.59
C ALA A 122 3.49 7.23 5.03
N PHE A 123 2.71 6.58 4.20
CA PHE A 123 2.27 5.20 4.42
C PHE A 123 3.47 4.24 4.50
N LEU A 124 3.53 3.47 5.57
CA LEU A 124 4.67 2.58 5.89
C LEU A 124 5.06 1.64 4.73
N VAL A 125 4.10 1.26 3.89
CA VAL A 125 4.35 0.35 2.76
C VAL A 125 5.34 0.93 1.76
N TYR A 126 5.45 2.24 1.61
CA TYR A 126 6.47 2.84 0.74
C TYR A 126 7.88 2.47 1.20
N ALA A 127 8.15 2.61 2.50
CA ALA A 127 9.44 2.22 3.08
C ALA A 127 9.72 0.73 2.91
N LEU A 128 8.71 -0.11 3.13
CA LEU A 128 8.82 -1.57 3.00
C LEU A 128 9.10 -1.99 1.55
N ALA A 129 8.38 -1.42 0.58
CA ALA A 129 8.56 -1.73 -0.84
C ALA A 129 9.94 -1.31 -1.35
N VAL A 130 10.44 -0.13 -0.94
CA VAL A 130 11.78 0.34 -1.29
C VAL A 130 12.86 -0.56 -0.67
N GLN A 131 12.70 -0.94 0.59
CA GLN A 131 13.61 -1.85 1.27
C GLN A 131 13.60 -3.25 0.63
N GLU A 132 12.44 -3.79 0.29
CA GLU A 132 12.30 -5.10 -0.37
C GLU A 132 13.04 -5.13 -1.70
N ALA A 133 12.92 -4.07 -2.51
CA ALA A 133 13.69 -3.88 -3.73
C ALA A 133 15.21 -3.71 -3.49
N SER A 134 15.65 -3.65 -2.23
CA SER A 134 17.05 -3.34 -1.85
C SER A 134 17.52 -1.95 -2.31
N ALA A 135 16.60 -1.05 -2.64
CA ALA A 135 16.88 0.30 -3.12
C ALA A 135 17.12 1.28 -1.97
N ILE A 136 17.55 2.48 -2.30
CA ILE A 136 17.91 3.51 -1.33
C ILE A 136 16.70 4.41 -1.06
N ALA A 137 16.29 4.51 0.20
CA ALA A 137 15.22 5.42 0.61
C ALA A 137 15.77 6.85 0.81
N ARG A 138 15.12 7.83 0.19
CA ARG A 138 15.28 9.26 0.45
C ARG A 138 14.03 9.79 1.13
N VAL A 139 14.12 9.95 2.43
CA VAL A 139 12.97 10.35 3.25
C VAL A 139 12.97 11.87 3.39
N ALA A 140 11.96 12.51 2.79
CA ALA A 140 11.76 13.95 2.88
C ALA A 140 11.14 14.34 4.23
N SER A 141 11.52 15.48 4.76
CA SER A 141 10.88 16.03 5.95
C SER A 141 9.47 16.50 5.64
N SER A 142 8.53 16.19 6.52
CA SER A 142 7.17 16.73 6.48
C SER A 142 7.14 18.19 6.93
N LEU A 143 6.03 18.86 6.67
CA LEU A 143 5.76 20.18 7.25
C LEU A 143 5.78 20.11 8.78
N SER A 144 6.05 21.25 9.41
CA SER A 144 6.11 21.36 10.88
C SER A 144 4.82 20.82 11.54
N PRO A 145 4.91 20.12 12.69
CA PRO A 145 3.74 19.79 13.50
C PRO A 145 2.92 21.02 13.91
N ALA A 146 3.53 22.20 13.90
CA ALA A 146 2.86 23.50 14.21
C ALA A 146 2.36 24.22 12.94
N HIS A 147 2.42 23.59 11.76
CA HIS A 147 1.90 24.20 10.53
C HIS A 147 0.40 24.46 10.66
N PRO A 148 -0.10 25.68 10.36
CA PRO A 148 -1.49 26.07 10.69
C PRO A 148 -2.56 25.26 9.96
N ASP A 149 -2.29 24.89 8.70
CA ASP A 149 -3.29 24.24 7.85
C ASP A 149 -3.01 22.75 7.61
N GLN A 150 -1.76 22.35 7.67
CA GLN A 150 -1.32 20.98 7.32
C GLN A 150 -0.20 20.50 8.25
N PRO A 151 -0.47 20.31 9.55
CA PRO A 151 0.52 19.74 10.46
C PRO A 151 0.95 18.36 9.99
N LEU A 152 2.26 18.12 9.89
CA LEU A 152 2.86 16.89 9.36
C LEU A 152 2.46 16.54 7.91
N GLY A 153 1.87 17.48 7.18
CA GLY A 153 1.57 17.31 5.76
C GLY A 153 2.82 17.22 4.89
N HIS A 154 2.66 16.81 3.66
CA HIS A 154 3.75 16.77 2.70
C HIS A 154 4.35 18.16 2.47
N ASP A 155 5.69 18.25 2.51
CA ASP A 155 6.42 19.42 2.03
C ASP A 155 6.91 19.17 0.59
N PRO A 156 6.25 19.77 -0.42
CA PRO A 156 6.66 19.58 -1.82
C PRO A 156 8.09 20.05 -2.09
N THR A 157 8.55 21.08 -1.37
CA THR A 157 9.93 21.60 -1.50
C THR A 157 10.93 20.57 -0.99
N ALA A 158 10.68 19.98 0.18
CA ALA A 158 11.54 18.94 0.74
C ALA A 158 11.56 17.68 -0.14
N LEU A 159 10.40 17.26 -0.68
CA LEU A 159 10.32 16.14 -1.60
C LEU A 159 11.16 16.36 -2.85
N ILE A 160 11.05 17.53 -3.48
CA ILE A 160 11.85 17.88 -4.67
C ILE A 160 13.35 17.96 -4.34
N GLN A 161 13.72 18.51 -3.18
CA GLN A 161 15.12 18.59 -2.75
C GLN A 161 15.77 17.23 -2.48
N CYS A 162 14.96 16.21 -2.15
CA CYS A 162 15.45 14.84 -1.99
C CYS A 162 15.72 14.15 -3.34
N CYS A 163 15.24 14.70 -4.46
CA CYS A 163 15.44 14.11 -5.79
C CYS A 163 16.84 14.41 -6.34
N ASN A 164 17.40 13.44 -7.04
CA ASN A 164 18.65 13.55 -7.77
C ASN A 164 18.67 12.61 -8.99
N ASP A 165 19.79 12.45 -9.66
CA ASP A 165 19.92 11.65 -10.88
C ASP A 165 19.69 10.14 -10.67
N GLN A 166 19.80 9.63 -9.43
CA GLN A 166 19.50 8.26 -9.06
C GLN A 166 18.03 8.04 -8.69
N THR A 167 17.26 9.09 -8.50
CA THR A 167 15.83 8.98 -8.16
C THR A 167 15.05 8.41 -9.34
N ARG A 168 14.37 7.29 -9.12
CA ARG A 168 13.50 6.62 -10.12
C ARG A 168 12.04 6.65 -9.73
N LEU A 169 11.74 6.76 -8.44
CA LEU A 169 10.39 6.66 -7.93
C LEU A 169 10.16 7.70 -6.83
N MET A 170 8.97 8.31 -6.85
CA MET A 170 8.49 9.15 -5.76
C MET A 170 7.08 8.69 -5.38
N TYR A 171 6.87 8.38 -4.10
CA TYR A 171 5.56 8.07 -3.56
C TYR A 171 4.94 9.31 -2.90
N VAL A 172 3.78 9.73 -3.38
CA VAL A 172 3.02 10.85 -2.82
C VAL A 172 1.55 10.46 -2.75
N ALA A 173 0.99 10.46 -1.55
CA ALA A 173 -0.43 10.23 -1.34
C ALA A 173 -1.15 11.55 -1.03
N ASN A 174 -2.25 11.82 -1.73
CA ASN A 174 -3.08 13.00 -1.48
C ASN A 174 -4.57 12.64 -1.60
N PRO A 175 -5.34 12.64 -0.50
CA PRO A 175 -4.89 12.84 0.88
C PRO A 175 -3.87 11.79 1.35
N ASN A 176 -3.03 12.16 2.35
CA ASN A 176 -2.08 11.23 2.94
C ASN A 176 -2.78 10.18 3.82
N ASN A 177 -2.10 9.08 4.05
CA ASN A 177 -2.46 8.06 5.03
C ASN A 177 -1.21 7.73 5.86
N PRO A 178 -1.22 7.95 7.16
CA PRO A 178 -2.28 8.56 7.98
C PRO A 178 -2.52 10.03 7.75
#